data_1a8df08cbb0a8a819c6847bd9cd663d2
#
_entry.id   1a8df08cbb0a8a819c6847bd9cd663d2
#
_cell.length_a   1.000
_cell.length_b   1.000
_cell.length_c   1.000
_cell.angle_alpha   90.00
_cell.angle_beta   90.00
_cell.angle_gamma   90.00
#
_symmetry.space_group_name_H-M   'P 1'
#
loop_
_entity.id
_entity.type
_entity.pdbx_description
1 polymer ?
#
loop_
_entity_poly.entity_id
_entity_poly.type
_entity_poly.pdbx_seq_one_letter_code
_entity_poly.pdbx_strand_id
1 'polypeptide(L)'
;MAKIVKVHGREVLDSRGNPTVEVEVLLDDGTKALAIVPSGASTGESEALELRDGDKGRYLGKGVLKAVENVNTKIAPAVIGMEATDQVGVDKAMLALDGTPFKKNLGANAILGVSLAVARAAAQSLRVPLYRYIGGVNGKTIPTPCMNVINGGAHAQSSVDFQEFFIIPAGFKTFRESLRAGAEIFHALRKVVKERGYETGVGDEGGFAPSCKKGNEEPLELIAEAVKNAGYKLGEEIFLGMDVASSEFYEGNGVYNLVKSGEGKKTTEEMIQFLEKLVKDYPAIVTIEDGLAESDWEGWAELTRRMGKKIQLVGDDLFVTNPEFVKKGIVNDVANSVLIKVNQIGTLTETLDAIKLAQTNGYTCMVSHRSGETEDTTIADLAVAVNAGQIKTGSASRTDRMAKYNQLLRIEEELGDEAVYLGVKAFANRKF
;
A
#
# COMPACT_ATOMS: atom_id res chain seq x y z
N MET A 1 -27.36 14.24 14.12
CA MET A 1 -26.01 14.14 13.55
C MET A 1 -26.01 14.85 12.21
N ALA A 2 -24.85 15.33 11.74
CA ALA A 2 -24.81 16.11 10.51
C ALA A 2 -25.12 15.27 9.27
N LYS A 3 -25.94 15.83 8.37
CA LYS A 3 -26.38 15.16 7.15
C LYS A 3 -25.59 15.66 5.94
N ILE A 4 -25.41 14.78 4.97
CA ILE A 4 -24.80 15.11 3.69
C ILE A 4 -25.78 16.00 2.91
N VAL A 5 -25.37 17.22 2.54
CA VAL A 5 -26.18 18.16 1.75
C VAL A 5 -25.64 18.37 0.34
N LYS A 6 -24.34 18.11 0.12
CA LYS A 6 -23.73 18.20 -1.20
C LYS A 6 -22.58 17.19 -1.33
N VAL A 7 -22.50 16.56 -2.48
CA VAL A 7 -21.35 15.76 -2.93
C VAL A 7 -20.94 16.28 -4.31
N HIS A 8 -19.65 16.53 -4.49
CA HIS A 8 -19.13 17.06 -5.75
C HIS A 8 -17.82 16.36 -6.13
N GLY A 9 -17.82 15.66 -7.25
CA GLY A 9 -16.65 15.07 -7.85
C GLY A 9 -15.99 16.00 -8.86
N ARG A 10 -14.66 15.98 -8.91
CA ARG A 10 -13.86 16.65 -9.94
C ARG A 10 -12.67 15.80 -10.36
N GLU A 11 -12.16 16.09 -11.56
CA GLU A 11 -10.91 15.50 -12.03
C GLU A 11 -9.74 16.36 -11.56
N VAL A 12 -8.73 15.71 -10.94
CA VAL A 12 -7.46 16.30 -10.53
C VAL A 12 -6.31 15.44 -11.05
N LEU A 13 -5.05 15.81 -10.82
CA LEU A 13 -3.90 15.05 -11.27
C LEU A 13 -3.23 14.31 -10.09
N ASP A 14 -2.78 13.08 -10.35
CA ASP A 14 -1.97 12.29 -9.44
C ASP A 14 -0.46 12.65 -9.54
N SER A 15 0.37 11.99 -8.73
CA SER A 15 1.83 12.19 -8.69
C SER A 15 2.57 11.88 -9.99
N ARG A 16 1.90 11.20 -10.93
CA ARG A 16 2.42 10.88 -12.28
C ARG A 16 1.89 11.84 -13.35
N GLY A 17 1.06 12.82 -12.96
CA GLY A 17 0.37 13.71 -13.91
C GLY A 17 -0.79 13.04 -14.65
N ASN A 18 -1.28 11.89 -14.19
CA ASN A 18 -2.47 11.25 -14.71
C ASN A 18 -3.71 11.73 -13.97
N PRO A 19 -4.87 11.84 -14.64
CA PRO A 19 -6.13 12.18 -13.99
C PRO A 19 -6.53 11.17 -12.91
N THR A 20 -7.09 11.69 -11.82
CA THR A 20 -7.77 10.92 -10.78
C THR A 20 -8.98 11.68 -10.25
N VAL A 21 -9.80 11.01 -9.42
CA VAL A 21 -11.04 11.56 -8.85
C VAL A 21 -10.76 12.19 -7.50
N GLU A 22 -11.17 13.45 -7.33
CA GLU A 22 -11.34 14.11 -6.04
C GLU A 22 -12.83 14.28 -5.75
N VAL A 23 -13.24 13.99 -4.53
CA VAL A 23 -14.62 14.20 -4.06
C VAL A 23 -14.63 15.13 -2.87
N GLU A 24 -15.52 16.10 -2.93
CA GLU A 24 -15.83 17.05 -1.86
C GLU A 24 -17.22 16.76 -1.30
N VAL A 25 -17.34 16.68 0.02
CA VAL A 25 -18.59 16.51 0.76
C VAL A 25 -18.85 17.72 1.64
N LEU A 26 -20.06 18.27 1.60
CA LEU A 26 -20.56 19.32 2.49
C LEU A 26 -21.68 18.76 3.35
N LEU A 27 -21.63 19.03 4.65
CA LEU A 27 -22.66 18.67 5.63
C LEU A 27 -23.55 19.87 5.98
N ASP A 28 -24.73 19.62 6.57
CA ASP A 28 -25.72 20.64 6.97
C ASP A 28 -25.25 21.52 8.13
N ASP A 29 -24.20 21.11 8.87
CA ASP A 29 -23.53 21.93 9.90
C ASP A 29 -22.46 22.86 9.32
N GLY A 30 -22.27 22.88 8.00
CA GLY A 30 -21.25 23.67 7.29
C GLY A 30 -19.89 22.98 7.17
N THR A 31 -19.70 21.80 7.75
CA THR A 31 -18.44 21.04 7.61
C THR A 31 -18.22 20.62 6.17
N LYS A 32 -16.99 20.82 5.68
CA LYS A 32 -16.59 20.50 4.33
C LYS A 32 -15.29 19.68 4.35
N ALA A 33 -15.28 18.52 3.70
CA ALA A 33 -14.10 17.69 3.56
C ALA A 33 -13.94 17.17 2.14
N LEU A 34 -12.73 16.79 1.79
CA LEU A 34 -12.40 16.20 0.50
C LEU A 34 -11.51 14.97 0.66
N ALA A 35 -11.54 14.08 -0.34
CA ALA A 35 -10.65 12.96 -0.48
C ALA A 35 -10.25 12.78 -1.94
N ILE A 36 -9.01 12.33 -2.18
CA ILE A 36 -8.47 12.09 -3.51
C ILE A 36 -8.09 10.60 -3.62
N VAL A 37 -8.50 9.98 -4.72
CA VAL A 37 -8.34 8.54 -4.93
C VAL A 37 -6.97 8.23 -5.54
N PRO A 38 -6.19 7.26 -4.99
CA PRO A 38 -4.94 6.80 -5.61
C PRO A 38 -5.20 5.89 -6.82
N SER A 39 -4.16 5.65 -7.63
CA SER A 39 -4.23 4.83 -8.86
C SER A 39 -3.01 3.92 -8.98
N GLY A 40 -3.21 2.64 -9.32
CA GLY A 40 -2.13 1.68 -9.56
C GLY A 40 -1.44 1.84 -10.92
N ALA A 41 -0.19 1.34 -11.02
CA ALA A 41 0.49 1.09 -12.30
C ALA A 41 0.39 -0.38 -12.68
N SER A 42 0.79 -1.29 -11.78
CA SER A 42 0.45 -2.71 -11.81
C SER A 42 -0.87 -2.92 -11.07
N THR A 43 -1.71 -3.82 -11.55
CA THR A 43 -3.02 -4.10 -10.95
C THR A 43 -3.28 -5.60 -10.98
N GLY A 44 -3.67 -6.20 -9.85
CA GLY A 44 -4.15 -7.57 -9.80
C GLY A 44 -5.40 -7.76 -10.66
N GLU A 45 -5.54 -8.92 -11.28
CA GLU A 45 -6.67 -9.22 -12.19
C GLU A 45 -8.04 -9.08 -11.51
N SER A 46 -8.09 -9.26 -10.20
CA SER A 46 -9.31 -9.25 -9.39
C SER A 46 -9.56 -7.95 -8.63
N GLU A 47 -8.85 -6.86 -8.94
CA GLU A 47 -9.13 -5.55 -8.35
C GLU A 47 -10.49 -4.99 -8.80
N ALA A 48 -11.13 -4.19 -7.94
CA ALA A 48 -12.31 -3.42 -8.32
C ALA A 48 -11.95 -2.40 -9.43
N LEU A 49 -12.87 -2.19 -10.37
CA LEU A 49 -12.60 -1.43 -11.59
C LEU A 49 -12.33 0.05 -11.32
N GLU A 50 -11.13 0.52 -11.64
CA GLU A 50 -10.86 1.93 -11.82
C GLU A 50 -11.44 2.39 -13.17
N LEU A 51 -12.53 3.18 -13.12
CA LEU A 51 -13.21 3.62 -14.33
C LEU A 51 -12.44 4.74 -15.02
N ARG A 52 -11.98 4.46 -16.24
CA ARG A 52 -11.30 5.39 -17.15
C ARG A 52 -12.14 5.68 -18.36
N ASP A 53 -11.98 6.88 -18.95
CA ASP A 53 -12.80 7.34 -20.09
C ASP A 53 -12.51 6.57 -21.37
N GLY A 54 -11.25 6.16 -21.58
CA GLY A 54 -10.79 5.44 -22.77
C GLY A 54 -10.65 6.35 -24.00
N ASP A 55 -10.93 7.63 -23.91
CA ASP A 55 -10.78 8.61 -25.00
C ASP A 55 -9.28 8.92 -25.22
N LYS A 56 -8.72 8.39 -26.29
CA LYS A 56 -7.32 8.58 -26.66
C LYS A 56 -6.94 10.04 -26.95
N GLY A 57 -7.91 10.87 -27.33
CA GLY A 57 -7.71 12.31 -27.56
C GLY A 57 -7.53 13.13 -26.29
N ARG A 58 -7.84 12.54 -25.12
CA ARG A 58 -7.76 13.22 -23.83
C ARG A 58 -6.98 12.36 -22.82
N TYR A 59 -5.86 12.89 -22.28
CA TYR A 59 -4.97 12.18 -21.35
C TYR A 59 -4.61 10.76 -21.80
N LEU A 60 -4.46 10.54 -23.11
CA LEU A 60 -4.12 9.23 -23.70
C LEU A 60 -5.08 8.09 -23.29
N GLY A 61 -6.33 8.42 -23.03
CA GLY A 61 -7.37 7.48 -22.59
C GLY A 61 -7.52 7.36 -21.08
N LYS A 62 -6.66 8.03 -20.28
CA LYS A 62 -6.65 7.91 -18.82
C LYS A 62 -7.56 8.92 -18.09
N GLY A 63 -8.37 9.72 -18.81
CA GLY A 63 -9.36 10.62 -18.20
C GLY A 63 -10.31 9.91 -17.27
N VAL A 64 -10.94 10.65 -16.32
CA VAL A 64 -11.87 10.11 -15.31
C VAL A 64 -13.20 10.84 -15.28
N LEU A 65 -13.57 11.55 -16.37
CA LEU A 65 -14.81 12.31 -16.41
C LEU A 65 -16.05 11.44 -16.25
N LYS A 66 -16.05 10.19 -16.75
CA LYS A 66 -17.16 9.24 -16.54
C LYS A 66 -17.35 8.91 -15.05
N ALA A 67 -16.24 8.69 -14.32
CA ALA A 67 -16.29 8.48 -12.88
C ALA A 67 -16.78 9.74 -12.14
N VAL A 68 -16.29 10.92 -12.53
CA VAL A 68 -16.75 12.22 -12.01
C VAL A 68 -18.24 12.43 -12.28
N GLU A 69 -18.73 12.12 -13.48
CA GLU A 69 -20.15 12.18 -13.81
C GLU A 69 -20.97 11.23 -12.94
N ASN A 70 -20.49 10.00 -12.72
CA ASN A 70 -21.16 9.04 -11.83
C ASN A 70 -21.25 9.57 -10.40
N VAL A 71 -20.19 10.22 -9.87
CA VAL A 71 -20.25 10.88 -8.56
C VAL A 71 -21.34 11.93 -8.55
N ASN A 72 -21.35 12.85 -9.52
CA ASN A 72 -22.20 14.05 -9.52
C ASN A 72 -23.67 13.75 -9.83
N THR A 73 -23.94 12.76 -10.69
CA THR A 73 -25.30 12.53 -11.22
C THR A 73 -25.98 11.28 -10.68
N LYS A 74 -25.23 10.29 -10.18
CA LYS A 74 -25.78 9.02 -9.68
C LYS A 74 -25.53 8.83 -8.17
N ILE A 75 -24.28 8.95 -7.71
CA ILE A 75 -23.94 8.70 -6.30
C ILE A 75 -24.45 9.85 -5.42
N ALA A 76 -24.20 11.09 -5.79
CA ALA A 76 -24.62 12.25 -4.98
C ALA A 76 -26.12 12.22 -4.64
N PRO A 77 -27.06 12.04 -5.59
CA PRO A 77 -28.49 11.94 -5.26
C PRO A 77 -28.85 10.78 -4.33
N ALA A 78 -28.09 9.67 -4.38
CA ALA A 78 -28.35 8.49 -3.56
C ALA A 78 -27.91 8.65 -2.10
N VAL A 79 -26.91 9.52 -1.81
CA VAL A 79 -26.36 9.69 -0.46
C VAL A 79 -26.72 11.02 0.20
N ILE A 80 -27.19 12.02 -0.56
CA ILE A 80 -27.67 13.29 0.00
C ILE A 80 -28.86 13.02 0.94
N GLY A 81 -28.81 13.63 2.13
CA GLY A 81 -29.80 13.45 3.20
C GLY A 81 -29.45 12.33 4.18
N MET A 82 -28.49 11.47 3.87
CA MET A 82 -27.97 10.45 4.82
C MET A 82 -27.12 11.10 5.90
N GLU A 83 -27.06 10.46 7.04
CA GLU A 83 -26.17 10.88 8.13
C GLU A 83 -24.71 10.53 7.79
N ALA A 84 -23.82 11.51 7.88
CA ALA A 84 -22.41 11.33 7.54
C ALA A 84 -21.69 10.31 8.45
N THR A 85 -22.20 10.10 9.67
CA THR A 85 -21.67 9.12 10.62
C THR A 85 -22.15 7.68 10.38
N ASP A 86 -23.12 7.48 9.48
CA ASP A 86 -23.56 6.15 9.05
C ASP A 86 -22.72 5.68 7.84
N GLN A 87 -21.41 5.51 8.05
CA GLN A 87 -20.48 5.09 6.99
C GLN A 87 -20.93 3.80 6.30
N VAL A 88 -21.37 2.82 7.08
CA VAL A 88 -21.81 1.52 6.56
C VAL A 88 -23.06 1.68 5.67
N GLY A 89 -24.00 2.50 6.09
CA GLY A 89 -25.21 2.81 5.30
C GLY A 89 -24.88 3.52 3.99
N VAL A 90 -23.99 4.52 4.04
CA VAL A 90 -23.53 5.25 2.84
C VAL A 90 -22.82 4.32 1.86
N ASP A 91 -21.86 3.50 2.33
CA ASP A 91 -21.13 2.58 1.47
C ASP A 91 -22.06 1.52 0.87
N LYS A 92 -22.98 0.95 1.65
CA LYS A 92 -24.00 0.01 1.16
C LYS A 92 -24.92 0.62 0.11
N ALA A 93 -25.33 1.88 0.26
CA ALA A 93 -26.16 2.56 -0.74
C ALA A 93 -25.41 2.66 -2.08
N MET A 94 -24.13 3.00 -2.07
CA MET A 94 -23.30 3.09 -3.27
C MET A 94 -23.07 1.71 -3.91
N LEU A 95 -22.79 0.68 -3.10
CA LEU A 95 -22.62 -0.69 -3.59
C LEU A 95 -23.89 -1.25 -4.22
N ALA A 96 -25.06 -0.99 -3.61
CA ALA A 96 -26.35 -1.38 -4.17
C ALA A 96 -26.66 -0.65 -5.48
N LEU A 97 -26.25 0.61 -5.60
CA LEU A 97 -26.42 1.42 -6.81
C LEU A 97 -25.54 0.90 -7.96
N ASP A 98 -24.30 0.44 -7.67
CA ASP A 98 -23.43 -0.20 -8.66
C ASP A 98 -23.95 -1.58 -9.06
N GLY A 99 -24.32 -2.40 -8.10
CA GLY A 99 -24.90 -3.75 -8.29
C GLY A 99 -23.93 -4.80 -8.82
N THR A 100 -22.62 -4.52 -8.90
CA THR A 100 -21.62 -5.48 -9.38
C THR A 100 -20.50 -5.69 -8.34
N PRO A 101 -19.94 -6.94 -8.22
CA PRO A 101 -18.88 -7.20 -7.24
C PRO A 101 -17.62 -6.36 -7.42
N PHE A 102 -17.29 -6.02 -8.66
CA PHE A 102 -16.07 -5.28 -9.02
C PHE A 102 -16.34 -3.80 -9.39
N LYS A 103 -17.47 -3.22 -8.98
CA LYS A 103 -17.84 -1.82 -9.19
C LYS A 103 -17.77 -1.36 -10.67
N LYS A 104 -18.20 -2.26 -11.57
CA LYS A 104 -18.07 -2.05 -13.04
C LYS A 104 -18.95 -0.96 -13.61
N ASN A 105 -20.07 -0.61 -12.94
CA ASN A 105 -21.04 0.37 -13.44
C ASN A 105 -20.72 1.80 -13.02
N LEU A 106 -20.24 2.03 -11.81
CA LEU A 106 -19.91 3.37 -11.29
C LEU A 106 -18.42 3.65 -11.29
N GLY A 107 -17.59 2.62 -11.10
CA GLY A 107 -16.16 2.72 -10.89
C GLY A 107 -15.80 2.76 -9.41
N ALA A 108 -14.81 1.93 -9.02
CA ALA A 108 -14.29 1.92 -7.65
C ALA A 108 -13.72 3.28 -7.24
N ASN A 109 -13.10 4.02 -8.17
CA ASN A 109 -12.59 5.36 -7.94
C ASN A 109 -13.69 6.38 -7.60
N ALA A 110 -14.86 6.31 -8.26
CA ALA A 110 -16.00 7.16 -7.94
C ALA A 110 -16.56 6.84 -6.55
N ILE A 111 -16.76 5.56 -6.25
CA ILE A 111 -17.32 5.08 -4.97
C ILE A 111 -16.36 5.39 -3.82
N LEU A 112 -15.08 5.07 -3.95
CA LEU A 112 -14.08 5.31 -2.91
C LEU A 112 -13.91 6.78 -2.58
N GLY A 113 -13.90 7.66 -3.59
CA GLY A 113 -13.82 9.10 -3.38
C GLY A 113 -14.91 9.60 -2.45
N VAL A 114 -16.15 9.16 -2.65
CA VAL A 114 -17.30 9.53 -1.79
C VAL A 114 -17.14 8.88 -0.41
N SER A 115 -16.84 7.59 -0.34
CA SER A 115 -16.67 6.86 0.92
C SER A 115 -15.66 7.52 1.86
N LEU A 116 -14.48 7.88 1.35
CA LEU A 116 -13.43 8.54 2.15
C LEU A 116 -13.77 10.00 2.49
N ALA A 117 -14.35 10.74 1.56
CA ALA A 117 -14.74 12.13 1.82
C ALA A 117 -15.83 12.23 2.90
N VAL A 118 -16.79 11.30 2.92
CA VAL A 118 -17.83 11.21 3.96
C VAL A 118 -17.21 10.89 5.32
N ALA A 119 -16.29 9.91 5.41
CA ALA A 119 -15.59 9.60 6.65
C ALA A 119 -14.83 10.81 7.22
N ARG A 120 -14.13 11.55 6.35
CA ARG A 120 -13.41 12.78 6.73
C ARG A 120 -14.35 13.90 7.18
N ALA A 121 -15.46 14.09 6.47
CA ALA A 121 -16.48 15.07 6.85
C ALA A 121 -17.13 14.73 8.20
N ALA A 122 -17.45 13.47 8.44
CA ALA A 122 -17.98 12.98 9.73
C ALA A 122 -16.99 13.23 10.88
N ALA A 123 -15.72 12.88 10.69
CA ALA A 123 -14.68 13.12 11.69
C ALA A 123 -14.54 14.61 12.03
N GLN A 124 -14.50 15.48 11.02
CA GLN A 124 -14.40 16.93 11.21
C GLN A 124 -15.65 17.52 11.88
N SER A 125 -16.85 17.09 11.51
CA SER A 125 -18.10 17.50 12.15
C SER A 125 -18.14 17.14 13.64
N LEU A 126 -17.60 15.97 13.99
CA LEU A 126 -17.44 15.52 15.38
C LEU A 126 -16.25 16.16 16.10
N ARG A 127 -15.41 16.92 15.39
CA ARG A 127 -14.17 17.53 15.91
C ARG A 127 -13.19 16.52 16.48
N VAL A 128 -13.07 15.35 15.83
CA VAL A 128 -12.10 14.32 16.18
C VAL A 128 -11.18 14.04 15.00
N PRO A 129 -9.91 13.68 15.22
CA PRO A 129 -9.02 13.27 14.14
C PRO A 129 -9.56 12.02 13.42
N LEU A 130 -9.24 11.89 12.13
CA LEU A 130 -9.75 10.78 11.30
C LEU A 130 -9.36 9.42 11.88
N TYR A 131 -8.13 9.25 12.35
CA TYR A 131 -7.71 7.98 12.96
C TYR A 131 -8.52 7.60 14.20
N ARG A 132 -8.93 8.59 15.01
CA ARG A 132 -9.80 8.35 16.17
C ARG A 132 -11.25 8.08 15.77
N TYR A 133 -11.74 8.76 14.74
CA TYR A 133 -13.08 8.50 14.22
C TYR A 133 -13.23 7.06 13.70
N ILE A 134 -12.25 6.57 12.94
CA ILE A 134 -12.28 5.21 12.38
C ILE A 134 -11.94 4.17 13.46
N GLY A 135 -10.90 4.40 14.27
CA GLY A 135 -10.31 3.40 15.19
C GLY A 135 -10.84 3.45 16.62
N GLY A 136 -11.65 4.47 16.95
CA GLY A 136 -12.13 4.69 18.32
C GLY A 136 -10.99 5.04 19.27
N VAL A 137 -11.24 4.81 20.56
CA VAL A 137 -10.31 5.23 21.64
C VAL A 137 -8.99 4.45 21.67
N ASN A 138 -8.92 3.29 21.03
CA ASN A 138 -7.73 2.42 21.05
C ASN A 138 -6.90 2.46 19.76
N GLY A 139 -7.22 3.31 18.79
CA GLY A 139 -6.37 3.59 17.64
C GLY A 139 -5.15 4.41 18.05
N LYS A 140 -3.99 3.77 18.31
CA LYS A 140 -2.79 4.40 18.87
C LYS A 140 -1.47 3.76 18.48
N THR A 141 -1.50 2.71 17.66
CA THR A 141 -0.27 2.08 17.17
C THR A 141 0.22 2.81 15.92
N ILE A 142 1.34 3.52 16.07
CA ILE A 142 2.01 4.16 14.92
C ILE A 142 2.70 3.06 14.10
N PRO A 143 2.43 2.99 12.79
CA PRO A 143 2.95 1.90 11.97
C PRO A 143 4.46 2.02 11.73
N THR A 144 5.15 0.88 11.68
CA THR A 144 6.54 0.76 11.24
C THR A 144 6.61 0.99 9.72
N PRO A 145 7.45 1.91 9.22
CA PRO A 145 7.52 2.20 7.80
C PRO A 145 8.34 1.14 7.05
N CYS A 146 7.76 0.60 5.97
CA CYS A 146 8.45 -0.17 4.95
C CYS A 146 8.74 0.77 3.79
N MET A 147 9.98 1.31 3.75
CA MET A 147 10.33 2.39 2.82
C MET A 147 10.96 1.81 1.56
N ASN A 148 10.29 1.90 0.42
CA ASN A 148 10.81 1.48 -0.87
C ASN A 148 11.95 2.42 -1.32
N VAL A 149 13.20 1.97 -1.25
CA VAL A 149 14.38 2.78 -1.56
C VAL A 149 15.04 2.43 -2.89
N ILE A 150 14.77 1.24 -3.45
CA ILE A 150 15.18 0.86 -4.82
C ILE A 150 13.97 0.28 -5.54
N ASN A 151 13.69 0.82 -6.72
CA ASN A 151 12.65 0.39 -7.65
C ASN A 151 13.24 -0.46 -8.78
N GLY A 152 12.52 -1.52 -9.13
CA GLY A 152 12.77 -2.37 -10.29
C GLY A 152 11.45 -2.77 -10.98
N GLY A 153 11.41 -3.93 -11.59
CA GLY A 153 10.20 -4.49 -12.18
C GLY A 153 9.44 -3.52 -13.08
N ALA A 154 8.13 -3.45 -12.92
CA ALA A 154 7.26 -2.53 -13.66
C ALA A 154 7.40 -1.06 -13.20
N HIS A 155 7.95 -0.81 -11.99
CA HIS A 155 8.07 0.53 -11.40
C HIS A 155 9.27 1.35 -11.91
N ALA A 156 10.17 0.74 -12.69
CA ALA A 156 11.35 1.42 -13.22
C ALA A 156 11.86 0.79 -14.52
N GLN A 157 12.50 1.59 -15.35
CA GLN A 157 13.35 1.08 -16.44
C GLN A 157 14.69 0.64 -15.83
N SER A 158 14.68 -0.50 -15.13
CA SER A 158 15.85 -1.06 -14.48
C SER A 158 16.13 -2.47 -14.99
N SER A 159 17.28 -3.02 -14.60
CA SER A 159 17.75 -4.36 -14.97
C SER A 159 17.38 -5.44 -13.95
N VAL A 160 16.51 -5.16 -12.98
CA VAL A 160 16.06 -6.14 -11.98
C VAL A 160 14.58 -6.48 -12.20
N ASP A 161 14.20 -7.73 -11.97
CA ASP A 161 12.82 -8.19 -12.15
C ASP A 161 11.98 -7.87 -10.92
N PHE A 162 12.55 -7.94 -9.71
CA PHE A 162 11.85 -7.63 -8.47
C PHE A 162 11.49 -6.15 -8.42
N GLN A 163 10.26 -5.86 -7.99
CA GLN A 163 9.67 -4.55 -8.15
C GLN A 163 10.15 -3.53 -7.12
N GLU A 164 10.35 -3.95 -5.85
CA GLU A 164 10.70 -3.03 -4.77
C GLU A 164 11.61 -3.68 -3.73
N PHE A 165 12.53 -2.86 -3.20
CA PHE A 165 13.42 -3.23 -2.11
C PHE A 165 13.28 -2.21 -0.98
N PHE A 166 12.90 -2.72 0.21
CA PHE A 166 12.59 -1.88 1.38
C PHE A 166 13.73 -1.83 2.36
N ILE A 167 13.93 -0.64 2.96
CA ILE A 167 14.48 -0.51 4.30
C ILE A 167 13.34 -0.43 5.30
N ILE A 168 13.51 -1.07 6.45
CA ILE A 168 12.53 -1.11 7.52
C ILE A 168 13.24 -0.70 8.81
N PRO A 169 13.22 0.59 9.18
CA PRO A 169 13.85 1.10 10.39
C PRO A 169 13.02 0.71 11.61
N ALA A 170 13.16 -0.53 12.08
CA ALA A 170 12.28 -1.13 13.10
C ALA A 170 12.93 -1.32 14.47
N GLY A 171 14.22 -0.99 14.63
CA GLY A 171 14.94 -1.10 15.88
C GLY A 171 14.90 0.14 16.79
N PHE A 172 13.99 1.07 16.54
CA PHE A 172 13.84 2.33 17.27
C PHE A 172 12.65 2.31 18.24
N LYS A 173 12.63 3.27 19.17
CA LYS A 173 11.55 3.38 20.17
C LYS A 173 10.37 4.22 19.69
N THR A 174 10.56 5.07 18.68
CA THR A 174 9.56 6.00 18.16
C THR A 174 9.55 5.99 16.64
N PHE A 175 8.44 6.35 16.06
CA PHE A 175 8.33 6.53 14.61
C PHE A 175 9.23 7.67 14.11
N ARG A 176 9.35 8.76 14.88
CA ARG A 176 10.22 9.90 14.55
C ARG A 176 11.68 9.46 14.33
N GLU A 177 12.23 8.65 15.24
CA GLU A 177 13.60 8.15 15.10
C GLU A 177 13.73 7.14 13.94
N SER A 178 12.70 6.33 13.73
CA SER A 178 12.60 5.42 12.61
C SER A 178 12.64 6.16 11.26
N LEU A 179 11.81 7.21 11.12
CA LEU A 179 11.75 8.02 9.89
C LEU A 179 13.06 8.79 9.66
N ARG A 180 13.71 9.31 10.73
CA ARG A 180 15.02 9.95 10.64
C ARG A 180 16.06 8.98 10.06
N ALA A 181 16.16 7.79 10.63
CA ALA A 181 17.10 6.77 10.14
C ALA A 181 16.82 6.42 8.67
N GLY A 182 15.55 6.25 8.30
CA GLY A 182 15.15 6.01 6.90
C GLY A 182 15.62 7.10 5.95
N ALA A 183 15.45 8.38 6.32
CA ALA A 183 15.88 9.51 5.51
C ALA A 183 17.41 9.58 5.39
N GLU A 184 18.16 9.38 6.48
CA GLU A 184 19.62 9.37 6.49
C GLU A 184 20.18 8.23 5.61
N ILE A 185 19.58 7.03 5.68
CA ILE A 185 19.98 5.90 4.84
C ILE A 185 19.65 6.17 3.36
N PHE A 186 18.50 6.78 3.06
CA PHE A 186 18.16 7.16 1.68
C PHE A 186 19.21 8.09 1.07
N HIS A 187 19.71 9.08 1.83
CA HIS A 187 20.79 9.96 1.38
C HIS A 187 22.13 9.24 1.26
N ALA A 188 22.45 8.30 2.16
CA ALA A 188 23.64 7.46 2.05
C ALA A 188 23.56 6.54 0.82
N LEU A 189 22.39 5.95 0.55
CA LEU A 189 22.17 5.10 -0.62
C LEU A 189 22.39 5.86 -1.93
N ARG A 190 21.98 7.13 -2.01
CA ARG A 190 22.28 7.98 -3.18
C ARG A 190 23.76 8.06 -3.49
N LYS A 191 24.60 8.16 -2.44
CA LYS A 191 26.06 8.19 -2.60
C LYS A 191 26.60 6.84 -3.09
N VAL A 192 26.17 5.75 -2.47
CA VAL A 192 26.56 4.39 -2.84
C VAL A 192 26.20 4.10 -4.30
N VAL A 193 24.96 4.38 -4.72
CA VAL A 193 24.49 4.19 -6.11
C VAL A 193 25.36 4.98 -7.09
N LYS A 194 25.68 6.26 -6.75
CA LYS A 194 26.53 7.11 -7.59
C LYS A 194 27.99 6.60 -7.66
N GLU A 195 28.56 6.18 -6.54
CA GLU A 195 29.95 5.67 -6.45
C GLU A 195 30.11 4.34 -7.21
N ARG A 196 29.06 3.54 -7.31
CA ARG A 196 28.99 2.34 -8.16
C ARG A 196 28.81 2.65 -9.66
N GLY A 197 28.68 3.94 -10.01
CA GLY A 197 28.52 4.41 -11.40
C GLY A 197 27.11 4.22 -11.94
N TYR A 198 26.10 4.09 -11.07
CA TYR A 198 24.70 4.02 -11.45
C TYR A 198 24.01 5.38 -11.40
N GLU A 199 22.90 5.47 -12.13
CA GLU A 199 22.05 6.66 -12.11
C GLU A 199 21.27 6.79 -10.80
N THR A 200 21.05 8.05 -10.36
CA THR A 200 20.32 8.38 -9.13
C THR A 200 18.94 8.97 -9.40
N GLY A 201 18.38 8.70 -10.58
CA GLY A 201 16.98 8.98 -10.87
C GLY A 201 16.05 8.15 -9.97
N VAL A 202 14.87 8.70 -9.66
CA VAL A 202 13.89 8.02 -8.82
C VAL A 202 12.69 7.56 -9.64
N GLY A 203 12.14 6.41 -9.26
CA GLY A 203 10.88 5.88 -9.80
C GLY A 203 9.65 6.58 -9.24
N ASP A 204 8.47 6.08 -9.60
CA ASP A 204 7.18 6.66 -9.22
C ASP A 204 6.98 6.73 -7.70
N GLU A 205 7.58 5.83 -6.95
CA GLU A 205 7.47 5.73 -5.49
C GLU A 205 8.61 6.40 -4.72
N GLY A 206 9.50 7.09 -5.44
CA GLY A 206 10.57 7.89 -4.85
C GLY A 206 11.85 7.11 -4.51
N GLY A 207 11.90 5.79 -4.73
CA GLY A 207 13.12 4.97 -4.64
C GLY A 207 14.01 5.16 -5.86
N PHE A 208 15.32 4.93 -5.73
CA PHE A 208 16.25 4.96 -6.86
C PHE A 208 15.97 3.81 -7.84
N ALA A 209 16.30 4.02 -9.12
CA ALA A 209 16.10 3.03 -10.16
C ALA A 209 17.44 2.70 -10.88
N PRO A 210 18.43 2.13 -10.18
CA PRO A 210 19.73 1.84 -10.77
C PRO A 210 19.65 0.68 -11.78
N SER A 211 20.38 0.77 -12.89
CA SER A 211 20.57 -0.35 -13.82
C SER A 211 21.63 -1.31 -13.27
N CYS A 212 21.23 -2.11 -12.27
CA CYS A 212 22.10 -3.10 -11.61
C CYS A 212 22.67 -4.13 -12.60
N LYS A 213 23.89 -4.60 -12.37
CA LYS A 213 24.61 -5.52 -13.30
C LYS A 213 24.67 -6.96 -12.82
N LYS A 214 24.30 -7.21 -11.54
CA LYS A 214 24.43 -8.51 -10.87
C LYS A 214 23.07 -9.12 -10.48
N GLY A 215 22.01 -8.81 -11.22
CA GLY A 215 20.67 -9.38 -10.97
C GLY A 215 19.93 -8.82 -9.76
N ASN A 216 18.96 -9.59 -9.28
CA ASN A 216 18.03 -9.18 -8.22
C ASN A 216 18.66 -9.10 -6.82
N GLU A 217 19.89 -9.62 -6.63
CA GLU A 217 20.59 -9.59 -5.34
C GLU A 217 21.34 -8.25 -5.11
N GLU A 218 21.78 -7.57 -6.19
CA GLU A 218 22.61 -6.35 -6.07
C GLU A 218 21.91 -5.19 -5.33
N PRO A 219 20.60 -4.93 -5.49
CA PRO A 219 19.91 -3.95 -4.67
C PRO A 219 20.08 -4.15 -3.17
N LEU A 220 20.07 -5.40 -2.69
CA LEU A 220 20.27 -5.72 -1.28
C LEU A 220 21.72 -5.41 -0.82
N GLU A 221 22.72 -5.66 -1.68
CA GLU A 221 24.12 -5.28 -1.43
C GLU A 221 24.26 -3.75 -1.30
N LEU A 222 23.66 -2.99 -2.23
CA LEU A 222 23.68 -1.51 -2.22
C LEU A 222 23.04 -0.94 -0.95
N ILE A 223 21.90 -1.50 -0.55
CA ILE A 223 21.20 -1.09 0.67
C ILE A 223 22.03 -1.42 1.91
N ALA A 224 22.59 -2.63 2.01
CA ALA A 224 23.42 -3.03 3.14
C ALA A 224 24.65 -2.12 3.31
N GLU A 225 25.30 -1.74 2.19
CA GLU A 225 26.40 -0.77 2.18
C GLU A 225 25.93 0.64 2.64
N ALA A 226 24.77 1.07 2.18
CA ALA A 226 24.20 2.36 2.57
C ALA A 226 23.83 2.43 4.06
N VAL A 227 23.24 1.36 4.61
CA VAL A 227 22.94 1.25 6.04
C VAL A 227 24.21 1.37 6.88
N LYS A 228 25.27 0.63 6.50
CA LYS A 228 26.57 0.72 7.16
C LYS A 228 27.18 2.13 7.08
N ASN A 229 27.14 2.75 5.89
CA ASN A 229 27.70 4.08 5.66
C ASN A 229 26.93 5.19 6.40
N ALA A 230 25.64 4.97 6.67
CA ALA A 230 24.82 5.86 7.51
C ALA A 230 25.04 5.63 9.02
N GLY A 231 25.83 4.63 9.42
CA GLY A 231 26.17 4.35 10.81
C GLY A 231 25.16 3.49 11.55
N TYR A 232 24.24 2.83 10.84
CA TYR A 232 23.22 1.96 11.41
C TYR A 232 23.59 0.47 11.30
N LYS A 233 22.94 -0.35 12.12
CA LYS A 233 23.17 -1.80 12.20
C LYS A 233 22.07 -2.57 11.49
N LEU A 234 22.45 -3.29 10.44
CA LEU A 234 21.54 -4.18 9.71
C LEU A 234 21.20 -5.41 10.58
N GLY A 235 19.92 -5.75 10.66
CA GLY A 235 19.39 -6.85 11.47
C GLY A 235 19.15 -6.51 12.96
N GLU A 236 19.55 -5.32 13.42
CA GLU A 236 19.27 -4.81 14.77
C GLU A 236 18.39 -3.55 14.74
N GLU A 237 18.84 -2.52 14.02
CA GLU A 237 18.13 -1.23 13.89
C GLU A 237 17.34 -1.15 12.58
N ILE A 238 17.91 -1.67 11.51
CA ILE A 238 17.36 -1.67 10.16
C ILE A 238 17.14 -3.10 9.70
N PHE A 239 15.95 -3.37 9.22
CA PHE A 239 15.57 -4.63 8.58
C PHE A 239 15.29 -4.39 7.10
N LEU A 240 15.10 -5.46 6.36
CA LEU A 240 14.89 -5.45 4.91
C LEU A 240 13.56 -6.13 4.56
N GLY A 241 13.05 -5.77 3.41
CA GLY A 241 11.93 -6.45 2.76
C GLY A 241 11.97 -6.26 1.26
N MET A 242 11.15 -7.03 0.56
CA MET A 242 11.04 -6.98 -0.89
C MET A 242 9.58 -7.11 -1.29
N ASP A 243 9.21 -6.43 -2.37
CA ASP A 243 8.05 -6.77 -3.21
C ASP A 243 8.59 -7.38 -4.51
N VAL A 244 8.32 -8.66 -4.69
CA VAL A 244 8.79 -9.41 -5.86
C VAL A 244 7.89 -9.17 -7.05
N ALA A 245 6.59 -8.95 -6.83
CA ALA A 245 5.55 -8.79 -7.84
C ALA A 245 5.62 -9.88 -8.92
N SER A 246 5.67 -11.13 -8.48
CA SER A 246 6.02 -12.28 -9.33
C SER A 246 5.04 -12.53 -10.48
N SER A 247 3.79 -12.02 -10.39
CA SER A 247 2.82 -12.09 -11.47
C SER A 247 3.30 -11.40 -12.75
N GLU A 248 4.15 -10.35 -12.65
CA GLU A 248 4.68 -9.58 -13.78
C GLU A 248 5.62 -10.39 -14.71
N PHE A 249 6.24 -11.45 -14.19
CA PHE A 249 7.15 -12.31 -14.95
C PHE A 249 6.75 -13.80 -14.92
N TYR A 250 5.51 -14.09 -14.53
CA TYR A 250 4.93 -15.43 -14.55
C TYR A 250 4.35 -15.77 -15.92
N GLU A 251 4.84 -16.85 -16.55
CA GLU A 251 4.40 -17.30 -17.88
C GLU A 251 3.27 -18.36 -17.81
N GLY A 252 2.79 -18.68 -16.60
CA GLY A 252 1.85 -19.78 -16.37
C GLY A 252 2.53 -21.13 -16.13
N ASN A 253 1.74 -22.12 -15.72
CA ASN A 253 2.19 -23.52 -15.49
C ASN A 253 3.43 -23.66 -14.57
N GLY A 254 3.56 -22.77 -13.58
CA GLY A 254 4.66 -22.80 -12.62
C GLY A 254 6.02 -22.33 -13.21
N VAL A 255 6.00 -21.47 -14.25
CA VAL A 255 7.21 -20.93 -14.86
C VAL A 255 7.31 -19.44 -14.65
N TYR A 256 8.42 -18.99 -14.05
CA TYR A 256 8.80 -17.61 -13.79
C TYR A 256 10.02 -17.23 -14.65
N ASN A 257 9.92 -16.18 -15.44
CA ASN A 257 10.96 -15.80 -16.40
C ASN A 257 11.63 -14.47 -16.01
N LEU A 258 12.75 -14.54 -15.32
CA LEU A 258 13.52 -13.40 -14.84
C LEU A 258 14.43 -12.86 -15.96
N VAL A 259 13.82 -12.15 -16.90
CA VAL A 259 14.49 -11.66 -18.13
C VAL A 259 15.38 -10.47 -17.87
N LYS A 260 14.93 -9.51 -17.03
CA LYS A 260 15.66 -8.24 -16.84
C LYS A 260 17.00 -8.46 -16.12
N SER A 261 17.01 -9.31 -15.11
CA SER A 261 18.23 -9.65 -14.36
C SER A 261 19.14 -10.64 -15.10
N GLY A 262 18.63 -11.30 -16.14
CA GLY A 262 19.35 -12.35 -16.85
C GLY A 262 19.44 -13.68 -16.08
N GLU A 263 18.65 -13.84 -15.00
CA GLU A 263 18.65 -15.05 -14.18
C GLU A 263 17.86 -16.22 -14.81
N GLY A 264 17.15 -15.94 -15.91
CA GLY A 264 16.48 -16.95 -16.74
C GLY A 264 15.19 -17.51 -16.13
N LYS A 265 14.73 -18.64 -16.68
CA LYS A 265 13.50 -19.29 -16.25
C LYS A 265 13.71 -20.10 -14.98
N LYS A 266 12.75 -20.02 -14.08
CA LYS A 266 12.66 -20.80 -12.85
C LYS A 266 11.30 -21.48 -12.77
N THR A 267 11.26 -22.70 -12.29
CA THR A 267 10.02 -23.34 -11.85
C THR A 267 9.55 -22.73 -10.52
N THR A 268 8.31 -23.01 -10.12
CA THR A 268 7.80 -22.63 -8.77
C THR A 268 8.76 -23.08 -7.67
N GLU A 269 9.25 -24.33 -7.74
CA GLU A 269 10.20 -24.86 -6.73
C GLU A 269 11.52 -24.10 -6.73
N GLU A 270 12.09 -23.82 -7.91
CA GLU A 270 13.35 -23.05 -8.02
C GLU A 270 13.17 -21.60 -7.57
N MET A 271 11.98 -21.02 -7.77
CA MET A 271 11.66 -19.67 -7.28
C MET A 271 11.60 -19.66 -5.74
N ILE A 272 10.96 -20.64 -5.13
CA ILE A 272 10.93 -20.79 -3.66
C ILE A 272 12.34 -20.95 -3.11
N GLN A 273 13.17 -21.81 -3.73
CA GLN A 273 14.57 -22.00 -3.32
C GLN A 273 15.39 -20.72 -3.45
N PHE A 274 15.13 -19.92 -4.49
CA PHE A 274 15.78 -18.63 -4.66
C PHE A 274 15.43 -17.65 -3.54
N LEU A 275 14.14 -17.54 -3.17
CA LEU A 275 13.71 -16.71 -2.06
C LEU A 275 14.28 -17.20 -0.71
N GLU A 276 14.33 -18.52 -0.48
CA GLU A 276 14.97 -19.10 0.71
C GLU A 276 16.47 -18.75 0.79
N LYS A 277 17.18 -18.81 -0.35
CA LYS A 277 18.59 -18.41 -0.43
C LYS A 277 18.76 -16.95 -0.04
N LEU A 278 17.95 -16.04 -0.59
CA LEU A 278 18.03 -14.61 -0.28
C LEU A 278 17.82 -14.35 1.23
N VAL A 279 16.82 -14.98 1.85
CA VAL A 279 16.57 -14.84 3.30
C VAL A 279 17.70 -15.43 4.14
N LYS A 280 18.36 -16.50 3.68
CA LYS A 280 19.52 -17.08 4.35
C LYS A 280 20.75 -16.19 4.27
N ASP A 281 21.01 -15.62 3.09
CA ASP A 281 22.18 -14.79 2.81
C ASP A 281 22.03 -13.37 3.41
N TYR A 282 20.77 -12.89 3.51
CA TYR A 282 20.40 -11.61 4.12
C TYR A 282 19.41 -11.83 5.30
N PRO A 283 19.90 -12.24 6.49
CA PRO A 283 19.01 -12.55 7.62
C PRO A 283 18.22 -11.36 8.17
N ALA A 284 18.54 -10.15 7.73
CA ALA A 284 17.79 -8.94 8.02
C ALA A 284 16.45 -8.84 7.26
N ILE A 285 16.21 -9.69 6.25
CA ILE A 285 14.92 -9.75 5.53
C ILE A 285 13.86 -10.31 6.49
N VAL A 286 12.81 -9.52 6.73
CA VAL A 286 11.70 -9.88 7.63
C VAL A 286 10.37 -10.04 6.90
N THR A 287 10.27 -9.57 5.65
CA THR A 287 9.03 -9.63 4.86
C THR A 287 9.32 -9.77 3.37
N ILE A 288 8.51 -10.59 2.69
CA ILE A 288 8.45 -10.72 1.23
C ILE A 288 7.00 -10.58 0.82
N GLU A 289 6.74 -9.66 -0.10
CA GLU A 289 5.45 -9.43 -0.75
C GLU A 289 5.44 -10.08 -2.12
N ASP A 290 4.33 -10.72 -2.47
CA ASP A 290 4.06 -11.39 -3.75
C ASP A 290 5.24 -12.21 -4.29
N GLY A 291 5.78 -13.04 -3.41
CA GLY A 291 6.92 -13.92 -3.73
C GLY A 291 6.63 -14.93 -4.84
N LEU A 292 5.36 -15.22 -5.11
CA LEU A 292 4.85 -16.03 -6.23
C LEU A 292 3.64 -15.34 -6.87
N ALA A 293 3.29 -15.77 -8.08
CA ALA A 293 2.18 -15.21 -8.85
C ALA A 293 0.83 -15.40 -8.15
N GLU A 294 -0.11 -14.46 -8.35
CA GLU A 294 -1.46 -14.47 -7.77
C GLU A 294 -2.31 -15.70 -8.13
N SER A 295 -1.98 -16.37 -9.24
CA SER A 295 -2.63 -17.60 -9.69
C SER A 295 -1.97 -18.89 -9.19
N ASP A 296 -0.73 -18.85 -8.66
CA ASP A 296 0.03 -20.04 -8.22
C ASP A 296 -0.26 -20.40 -6.75
N TRP A 297 -1.52 -20.75 -6.44
CA TRP A 297 -1.99 -21.04 -5.08
C TRP A 297 -1.31 -22.25 -4.44
N GLU A 298 -0.96 -23.28 -5.23
CA GLU A 298 -0.23 -24.45 -4.74
C GLU A 298 1.20 -24.09 -4.36
N GLY A 299 1.85 -23.29 -5.19
CA GLY A 299 3.18 -22.72 -4.89
C GLY A 299 3.16 -21.86 -3.63
N TRP A 300 2.16 -21.00 -3.48
CA TRP A 300 1.98 -20.17 -2.28
C TRP A 300 1.80 -21.00 -1.00
N ALA A 301 1.05 -22.11 -1.05
CA ALA A 301 0.90 -23.00 0.09
C ALA A 301 2.25 -23.62 0.48
N GLU A 302 3.05 -24.06 -0.49
CA GLU A 302 4.40 -24.61 -0.24
C GLU A 302 5.38 -23.53 0.26
N LEU A 303 5.37 -22.34 -0.32
CA LEU A 303 6.15 -21.19 0.15
C LEU A 303 5.83 -20.87 1.61
N THR A 304 4.54 -20.83 1.96
CA THR A 304 4.09 -20.53 3.33
C THR A 304 4.51 -21.64 4.29
N ARG A 305 4.38 -22.89 3.90
CA ARG A 305 4.81 -24.04 4.71
C ARG A 305 6.31 -23.98 5.05
N ARG A 306 7.16 -23.55 4.09
CA ARG A 306 8.64 -23.53 4.24
C ARG A 306 9.14 -22.29 4.97
N MET A 307 8.57 -21.14 4.66
CA MET A 307 9.09 -19.83 5.10
C MET A 307 8.17 -19.10 6.08
N GLY A 308 6.86 -19.38 6.08
CA GLY A 308 5.87 -18.60 6.80
C GLY A 308 6.04 -18.56 8.33
N LYS A 309 6.78 -19.51 8.93
CA LYS A 309 7.15 -19.48 10.36
C LYS A 309 8.38 -18.62 10.66
N LYS A 310 9.13 -18.21 9.65
CA LYS A 310 10.40 -17.48 9.80
C LYS A 310 10.27 -16.00 9.46
N ILE A 311 9.50 -15.69 8.41
CA ILE A 311 9.30 -14.35 7.89
C ILE A 311 7.82 -14.08 7.61
N GLN A 312 7.52 -12.80 7.42
CA GLN A 312 6.21 -12.38 6.92
C GLN A 312 6.13 -12.58 5.42
N LEU A 313 5.04 -13.22 4.98
CA LEU A 313 4.68 -13.40 3.57
C LEU A 313 3.40 -12.60 3.31
N VAL A 314 3.51 -11.55 2.49
CA VAL A 314 2.42 -10.62 2.22
C VAL A 314 1.79 -10.95 0.89
N GLY A 315 0.47 -11.09 0.85
CA GLY A 315 -0.29 -11.13 -0.40
C GLY A 315 -0.83 -9.75 -0.75
N ASP A 316 -0.42 -9.21 -1.90
CA ASP A 316 -0.96 -8.02 -2.55
C ASP A 316 -1.92 -8.44 -3.67
N ASP A 317 -1.43 -8.78 -4.85
CA ASP A 317 -2.25 -9.25 -5.98
C ASP A 317 -2.99 -10.54 -5.63
N LEU A 318 -2.41 -11.37 -4.77
CA LEU A 318 -3.03 -12.59 -4.25
C LEU A 318 -4.37 -12.34 -3.55
N PHE A 319 -4.52 -11.22 -2.83
CA PHE A 319 -5.68 -10.93 -1.98
C PHE A 319 -6.49 -9.71 -2.42
N VAL A 320 -5.87 -8.76 -3.12
CA VAL A 320 -6.47 -7.51 -3.64
C VAL A 320 -7.38 -6.80 -2.63
N THR A 321 -7.02 -6.84 -1.34
CA THR A 321 -7.83 -6.28 -0.22
C THR A 321 -9.26 -6.84 -0.18
N ASN A 322 -9.53 -7.99 -0.83
CA ASN A 322 -10.87 -8.57 -0.95
C ASN A 322 -11.10 -9.63 0.14
N PRO A 323 -12.13 -9.46 1.02
CA PRO A 323 -12.43 -10.42 2.10
C PRO A 323 -12.58 -11.88 1.62
N GLU A 324 -13.11 -12.13 0.42
CA GLU A 324 -13.28 -13.48 -0.10
C GLU A 324 -11.93 -14.15 -0.41
N PHE A 325 -10.98 -13.41 -1.00
CA PHE A 325 -9.62 -13.92 -1.25
C PHE A 325 -8.83 -14.06 0.05
N VAL A 326 -8.95 -13.10 0.98
CA VAL A 326 -8.35 -13.21 2.32
C VAL A 326 -8.85 -14.45 3.04
N LYS A 327 -10.17 -14.72 3.01
CA LYS A 327 -10.78 -15.93 3.58
C LYS A 327 -10.24 -17.20 2.92
N LYS A 328 -10.10 -17.20 1.60
CA LYS A 328 -9.51 -18.32 0.86
C LYS A 328 -8.08 -18.59 1.33
N GLY A 329 -7.25 -17.54 1.51
CA GLY A 329 -5.89 -17.66 2.03
C GLY A 329 -5.86 -18.26 3.44
N ILE A 330 -6.70 -17.76 4.34
CA ILE A 330 -6.80 -18.25 5.72
C ILE A 330 -7.17 -19.74 5.76
N VAL A 331 -8.18 -20.14 4.99
CA VAL A 331 -8.66 -21.54 4.98
C VAL A 331 -7.61 -22.52 4.43
N ASN A 332 -6.74 -22.04 3.53
CA ASN A 332 -5.71 -22.86 2.89
C ASN A 332 -4.29 -22.66 3.47
N ASP A 333 -4.16 -21.95 4.59
CA ASP A 333 -2.86 -21.63 5.23
C ASP A 333 -1.87 -20.98 4.24
N VAL A 334 -2.33 -20.02 3.43
CA VAL A 334 -1.55 -19.32 2.41
C VAL A 334 -1.24 -17.91 2.83
N ALA A 335 0.05 -17.52 2.80
CA ALA A 335 0.57 -16.26 3.33
C ALA A 335 0.38 -16.13 4.86
N ASN A 336 0.71 -14.99 5.45
CA ASN A 336 0.45 -14.65 6.85
C ASN A 336 0.28 -13.14 7.08
N SER A 337 0.18 -12.39 5.99
CA SER A 337 -0.04 -10.95 5.99
C SER A 337 -0.81 -10.53 4.74
N VAL A 338 -1.61 -9.48 4.85
CA VAL A 338 -2.39 -8.90 3.75
C VAL A 338 -1.91 -7.48 3.49
N LEU A 339 -1.62 -7.15 2.22
CA LEU A 339 -1.45 -5.77 1.82
C LEU A 339 -2.82 -5.11 1.66
N ILE A 340 -2.98 -3.93 2.23
CA ILE A 340 -4.25 -3.20 2.26
C ILE A 340 -4.16 -1.96 1.38
N LYS A 341 -4.85 -1.99 0.27
CA LYS A 341 -4.98 -0.89 -0.69
C LYS A 341 -6.46 -0.52 -0.83
N VAL A 342 -6.85 0.62 -0.29
CA VAL A 342 -8.28 1.03 -0.23
C VAL A 342 -9.00 1.04 -1.59
N ASN A 343 -8.25 1.33 -2.67
CA ASN A 343 -8.84 1.40 -4.01
C ASN A 343 -8.96 0.04 -4.71
N GLN A 344 -8.30 -1.03 -4.21
CA GLN A 344 -8.47 -2.39 -4.75
C GLN A 344 -9.87 -2.95 -4.48
N ILE A 345 -10.51 -2.52 -3.40
CA ILE A 345 -11.87 -2.94 -3.03
C ILE A 345 -12.90 -1.83 -3.21
N GLY A 346 -12.58 -0.57 -2.91
CA GLY A 346 -13.36 0.60 -3.33
C GLY A 346 -14.29 1.22 -2.30
N THR A 347 -14.36 0.75 -1.05
CA THR A 347 -15.02 1.43 0.08
C THR A 347 -14.20 1.32 1.37
N LEU A 348 -14.39 2.26 2.28
CA LEU A 348 -13.81 2.18 3.62
C LEU A 348 -14.36 0.97 4.39
N THR A 349 -15.67 0.72 4.31
CA THR A 349 -16.33 -0.40 5.01
C THR A 349 -15.75 -1.74 4.58
N GLU A 350 -15.66 -2.04 3.28
CA GLU A 350 -15.09 -3.30 2.79
C GLU A 350 -13.60 -3.43 3.14
N THR A 351 -12.86 -2.30 3.13
CA THR A 351 -11.45 -2.27 3.57
C THR A 351 -11.33 -2.67 5.05
N LEU A 352 -12.16 -2.10 5.91
CA LEU A 352 -12.19 -2.44 7.34
C LEU A 352 -12.61 -3.89 7.59
N ASP A 353 -13.54 -4.42 6.80
CA ASP A 353 -13.96 -5.83 6.87
C ASP A 353 -12.81 -6.78 6.50
N ALA A 354 -12.04 -6.47 5.44
CA ALA A 354 -10.85 -7.23 5.06
C ALA A 354 -9.78 -7.23 6.17
N ILE A 355 -9.48 -6.05 6.73
CA ILE A 355 -8.53 -5.89 7.83
C ILE A 355 -8.99 -6.68 9.06
N LYS A 356 -10.27 -6.56 9.43
CA LYS A 356 -10.85 -7.27 10.58
C LYS A 356 -10.76 -8.77 10.40
N LEU A 357 -11.09 -9.28 9.21
CA LEU A 357 -11.00 -10.71 8.89
C LEU A 357 -9.55 -11.21 9.03
N ALA A 358 -8.58 -10.49 8.45
CA ALA A 358 -7.18 -10.84 8.53
C ALA A 358 -6.68 -10.88 9.99
N GLN A 359 -6.86 -9.78 10.73
CA GLN A 359 -6.36 -9.65 12.10
C GLN A 359 -6.98 -10.66 13.08
N THR A 360 -8.28 -10.97 12.95
CA THR A 360 -8.95 -11.94 13.81
C THR A 360 -8.53 -13.39 13.55
N ASN A 361 -7.90 -13.64 12.40
CA ASN A 361 -7.37 -14.95 12.04
C ASN A 361 -5.82 -15.03 12.11
N GLY A 362 -5.20 -14.06 12.79
CA GLY A 362 -3.76 -14.10 13.08
C GLY A 362 -2.86 -13.57 11.96
N TYR A 363 -3.42 -13.08 10.86
CA TYR A 363 -2.65 -12.39 9.82
C TYR A 363 -2.33 -10.96 10.25
N THR A 364 -1.18 -10.47 9.85
CA THR A 364 -0.85 -9.03 9.94
C THR A 364 -1.45 -8.28 8.75
N CYS A 365 -1.54 -6.96 8.86
CA CYS A 365 -1.93 -6.08 7.77
C CYS A 365 -0.87 -5.01 7.55
N MET A 366 -0.52 -4.77 6.30
CA MET A 366 0.36 -3.68 5.89
C MET A 366 -0.47 -2.70 5.06
N VAL A 367 -0.75 -1.51 5.60
CA VAL A 367 -1.49 -0.48 4.86
C VAL A 367 -0.57 0.13 3.81
N SER A 368 -1.05 0.22 2.57
CA SER A 368 -0.22 0.56 1.42
C SER A 368 -0.78 1.71 0.61
N HIS A 369 0.14 2.48 0.02
CA HIS A 369 -0.09 3.43 -1.06
C HIS A 369 -0.29 2.72 -2.40
N ARG A 370 -0.41 3.51 -3.47
CA ARG A 370 -0.28 3.03 -4.87
C ARG A 370 0.86 3.79 -5.56
N SER A 371 1.25 3.31 -6.75
CA SER A 371 2.28 3.99 -7.57
C SER A 371 1.85 5.40 -7.99
N GLY A 372 0.58 5.61 -8.34
CA GLY A 372 -0.03 6.93 -8.52
C GLY A 372 -0.68 7.41 -7.24
N GLU A 373 -0.04 8.32 -6.54
CA GLU A 373 -0.51 8.89 -5.27
C GLU A 373 -0.84 10.38 -5.42
N THR A 374 -1.35 10.94 -4.35
CA THR A 374 -1.70 12.35 -4.22
C THR A 374 -1.24 12.88 -2.85
N GLU A 375 -1.53 14.13 -2.52
CA GLU A 375 -1.33 14.68 -1.19
C GLU A 375 -2.30 14.15 -0.11
N ASP A 376 -3.28 13.33 -0.48
CA ASP A 376 -4.20 12.70 0.48
C ASP A 376 -3.46 11.82 1.48
N THR A 377 -3.80 11.96 2.78
CA THR A 377 -3.12 11.28 3.90
C THR A 377 -3.97 10.21 4.58
N THR A 378 -5.12 9.87 4.02
CA THR A 378 -6.11 8.96 4.64
C THR A 378 -5.49 7.63 5.07
N ILE A 379 -4.57 7.06 4.28
CA ILE A 379 -3.93 5.78 4.64
C ILE A 379 -3.02 5.86 5.87
N ALA A 380 -2.47 7.02 6.20
CA ALA A 380 -1.72 7.21 7.43
C ALA A 380 -2.65 7.15 8.65
N ASP A 381 -3.78 7.86 8.61
CA ASP A 381 -4.82 7.81 9.64
C ASP A 381 -5.41 6.40 9.75
N LEU A 382 -5.69 5.73 8.62
CA LEU A 382 -6.21 4.36 8.58
C LEU A 382 -5.26 3.38 9.27
N ALA A 383 -3.96 3.44 8.99
CA ALA A 383 -2.98 2.54 9.58
C ALA A 383 -2.94 2.63 11.10
N VAL A 384 -3.05 3.85 11.65
CA VAL A 384 -3.13 4.07 13.10
C VAL A 384 -4.49 3.61 13.64
N ALA A 385 -5.58 3.95 12.96
CA ALA A 385 -6.95 3.62 13.37
C ALA A 385 -7.14 2.12 13.62
N VAL A 386 -6.64 1.29 12.72
CA VAL A 386 -6.80 -0.17 12.77
C VAL A 386 -5.65 -0.87 13.51
N ASN A 387 -4.71 -0.11 14.09
CA ASN A 387 -3.49 -0.64 14.71
C ASN A 387 -2.77 -1.64 13.78
N ALA A 388 -2.62 -1.29 12.51
CA ALA A 388 -2.03 -2.17 11.51
C ALA A 388 -0.58 -2.55 11.84
N GLY A 389 0.14 -1.65 12.51
CA GLY A 389 1.54 -1.83 12.92
C GLY A 389 2.54 -1.64 11.77
N GLN A 390 2.10 -1.61 10.52
CA GLN A 390 2.95 -1.51 9.32
C GLN A 390 2.32 -0.58 8.28
N ILE A 391 3.17 0.17 7.56
CA ILE A 391 2.78 0.98 6.41
C ILE A 391 3.83 0.91 5.31
N LYS A 392 3.38 0.70 4.06
CA LYS A 392 4.17 0.76 2.85
C LYS A 392 3.72 2.00 2.07
N THR A 393 4.50 3.09 2.09
CA THR A 393 4.08 4.36 1.46
C THR A 393 5.22 5.09 0.75
N GLY A 394 6.10 4.30 0.12
CA GLY A 394 7.18 4.77 -0.74
C GLY A 394 8.44 5.16 0.02
N SER A 395 9.31 5.89 -0.66
CA SER A 395 10.63 6.27 -0.17
C SER A 395 10.61 7.58 0.62
N ALA A 396 11.80 8.04 1.06
CA ALA A 396 12.03 9.35 1.69
C ALA A 396 12.18 10.47 0.63
N SER A 397 11.41 10.42 -0.43
CA SER A 397 11.35 11.45 -1.48
C SER A 397 9.97 11.49 -2.14
N ARG A 398 9.66 12.58 -2.84
CA ARG A 398 8.36 12.93 -3.44
C ARG A 398 7.31 13.31 -2.38
N THR A 399 6.69 14.47 -2.57
CA THR A 399 5.75 15.07 -1.58
C THR A 399 4.53 14.18 -1.32
N ASP A 400 4.05 13.47 -2.33
CA ASP A 400 2.94 12.52 -2.24
C ASP A 400 3.23 11.36 -1.26
N ARG A 401 4.49 10.96 -1.09
CA ARG A 401 4.94 9.98 -0.09
C ARG A 401 5.16 10.63 1.26
N MET A 402 5.90 11.75 1.27
CA MET A 402 6.20 12.47 2.50
C MET A 402 4.97 12.99 3.22
N ALA A 403 3.88 13.28 2.51
CA ALA A 403 2.61 13.69 3.11
C ALA A 403 2.11 12.67 4.15
N LYS A 404 2.19 11.37 3.85
CA LYS A 404 1.78 10.29 4.76
C LYS A 404 2.71 10.17 5.97
N TYR A 405 4.03 10.22 5.75
CA TYR A 405 5.01 10.21 6.84
C TYR A 405 4.87 11.42 7.76
N ASN A 406 4.67 12.62 7.19
CA ASN A 406 4.44 13.83 7.96
C ASN A 406 3.13 13.76 8.75
N GLN A 407 2.10 13.12 8.21
CA GLN A 407 0.84 12.90 8.95
C GLN A 407 1.06 11.96 10.14
N LEU A 408 1.85 10.90 9.98
CA LEU A 408 2.20 9.99 11.09
C LEU A 408 3.01 10.69 12.18
N LEU A 409 3.91 11.63 11.83
CA LEU A 409 4.60 12.46 12.82
C LEU A 409 3.63 13.33 13.64
N ARG A 410 2.62 13.94 12.99
CA ARG A 410 1.59 14.72 13.68
C ARG A 410 0.75 13.84 14.61
N ILE A 411 0.37 12.65 14.17
CA ILE A 411 -0.40 11.69 14.98
C ILE A 411 0.45 11.21 16.18
N GLU A 412 1.74 10.90 15.98
CA GLU A 412 2.64 10.52 17.09
C GLU A 412 2.75 11.63 18.11
N GLU A 413 2.90 12.89 17.67
CA GLU A 413 2.94 14.06 18.57
C GLU A 413 1.62 14.25 19.33
N GLU A 414 0.48 14.10 18.65
CA GLU A 414 -0.85 14.21 19.28
C GLU A 414 -1.10 13.11 20.34
N LEU A 415 -0.65 11.88 20.07
CA LEU A 415 -0.77 10.76 21.00
C LEU A 415 0.20 10.89 22.20
N GLY A 416 1.35 11.54 22.01
CA GLY A 416 2.36 11.69 23.05
C GLY A 416 2.79 10.34 23.64
N ASP A 417 2.75 10.25 24.98
CA ASP A 417 3.16 9.03 25.71
C ASP A 417 2.23 7.82 25.49
N GLU A 418 1.03 8.03 24.92
CA GLU A 418 0.12 6.94 24.60
C GLU A 418 0.45 6.27 23.24
N ALA A 419 1.30 6.88 22.43
CA ALA A 419 1.72 6.31 21.16
C ALA A 419 2.44 4.97 21.36
N VAL A 420 1.99 3.94 20.67
CA VAL A 420 2.62 2.62 20.67
C VAL A 420 3.38 2.44 19.37
N TYR A 421 4.68 2.18 19.46
CA TYR A 421 5.50 1.84 18.30
C TYR A 421 6.08 0.44 18.48
N LEU A 422 5.66 -0.50 17.64
CA LEU A 422 6.01 -1.92 17.76
C LEU A 422 7.37 -2.27 17.13
N GLY A 423 7.83 -1.46 16.17
CA GLY A 423 9.05 -1.77 15.43
C GLY A 423 8.96 -3.14 14.76
N VAL A 424 10.00 -3.95 14.89
CA VAL A 424 10.05 -5.29 14.29
C VAL A 424 8.98 -6.26 14.83
N LYS A 425 8.43 -5.99 16.01
CA LYS A 425 7.33 -6.81 16.59
C LYS A 425 5.99 -6.64 15.86
N ALA A 426 5.88 -5.67 14.96
CA ALA A 426 4.71 -5.50 14.10
C ALA A 426 4.59 -6.61 13.04
N PHE A 427 5.70 -7.25 12.68
CA PHE A 427 5.75 -8.26 11.63
C PHE A 427 5.33 -9.64 12.12
N ALA A 428 4.76 -10.45 11.22
CA ALA A 428 4.41 -11.83 11.50
C ALA A 428 5.63 -12.60 12.05
N ASN A 429 5.39 -13.45 13.05
CA ASN A 429 6.40 -14.28 13.74
C ASN A 429 7.51 -13.51 14.49
N ARG A 430 7.34 -12.20 14.72
CA ARG A 430 8.28 -11.34 15.47
C ARG A 430 7.67 -10.74 16.75
N LYS A 431 6.49 -11.22 17.16
CA LYS A 431 5.69 -10.62 18.25
C LYS A 431 6.29 -10.79 19.66
N PHE A 432 7.26 -11.69 19.86
CA PHE A 432 7.87 -11.97 21.16
C PHE A 432 9.38 -12.13 21.07
#